data_557934d53bcec0ea6f5c883339dd154e
#
_entry.id   557934d53bcec0ea6f5c883339dd154e
#
_cell.length_a   1.000
_cell.length_b   1.000
_cell.length_c   1.000
_cell.angle_alpha   90.00
_cell.angle_beta   90.00
_cell.angle_gamma   90.00
#
_symmetry.space_group_name_H-M   'P 1'
#
loop_
_entity.id
_entity.type
_entity.pdbx_description
1 polymer ?
#
loop_
_entity_poly.entity_id
_entity_poly.type
_entity_poly.pdbx_seq_one_letter_code
_entity_poly.pdbx_strand_id
1 'polypeptide(L)'
;QMEVCDLNECDFLETNFMEYESREQFIMDGTFTRTESGKQKGIILYFVNEGKSVYKYAPLDLSEKEYAEWEDNMMIQCEMYQWIKTIYWRLESMSNVLILRHQPWIDWAIPQIKELWDTVEKERGGDIKHRAPKKREKKSKPIGCMLTIETETANP
;
A
#
# COMPACT_ATOMS: atom_id res chain seq x y z
N GLN A 1 -1.43 13.35 14.41
CA GLN A 1 -1.63 14.50 13.52
C GLN A 1 -2.48 15.57 14.20
N MET A 2 -3.64 15.24 14.75
CA MET A 2 -4.54 16.21 15.42
C MET A 2 -3.84 16.99 16.52
N GLU A 3 -3.00 16.34 17.35
CA GLU A 3 -2.23 17.02 18.42
C GLU A 3 -1.17 17.98 17.88
N VAL A 4 -0.47 17.59 16.80
CA VAL A 4 0.58 18.42 16.20
C VAL A 4 0.01 19.64 15.50
N CYS A 5 -1.16 19.48 14.87
CA CYS A 5 -1.84 20.54 14.12
C CYS A 5 -2.86 21.31 14.95
N ASP A 6 -3.08 20.93 16.20
CA ASP A 6 -4.11 21.45 17.12
C ASP A 6 -5.52 21.45 16.49
N LEU A 7 -5.90 20.31 15.91
CA LEU A 7 -7.21 20.11 15.27
C LEU A 7 -8.09 19.22 16.16
N ASN A 8 -9.40 19.47 16.11
CA ASN A 8 -10.38 18.70 16.89
C ASN A 8 -10.95 17.51 16.13
N GLU A 9 -10.74 17.46 14.83
CA GLU A 9 -11.26 16.41 13.95
C GLU A 9 -10.28 16.11 12.80
N CYS A 10 -10.36 14.92 12.25
CA CYS A 10 -9.55 14.47 11.14
C CYS A 10 -10.34 13.44 10.33
N ASP A 11 -10.41 13.63 9.02
CA ASP A 11 -10.89 12.60 8.11
C ASP A 11 -9.82 11.52 7.92
N PHE A 12 -10.15 10.27 8.26
CA PHE A 12 -9.32 9.12 8.00
C PHE A 12 -9.78 8.43 6.71
N LEU A 13 -9.03 8.69 5.64
CA LEU A 13 -9.31 8.16 4.32
C LEU A 13 -8.46 6.91 4.06
N GLU A 14 -9.13 5.79 3.81
CA GLU A 14 -8.51 4.55 3.34
C GLU A 14 -8.94 4.28 1.90
N THR A 15 -7.98 3.96 1.05
CA THR A 15 -8.23 3.60 -0.34
C THR A 15 -7.52 2.32 -0.70
N ASN A 16 -8.17 1.46 -1.47
CA ASN A 16 -7.58 0.26 -2.03
C ASN A 16 -7.60 0.38 -3.56
N PHE A 17 -6.43 0.31 -4.17
CA PHE A 17 -6.26 0.34 -5.62
C PHE A 17 -5.81 -1.03 -6.12
N MET A 18 -6.35 -1.44 -7.27
CA MET A 18 -5.97 -2.67 -7.94
C MET A 18 -5.40 -2.34 -9.32
N GLU A 19 -4.29 -3.00 -9.67
CA GLU A 19 -3.71 -2.94 -11.02
C GLU A 19 -4.39 -3.97 -11.92
N TYR A 20 -4.71 -3.59 -13.16
CA TYR A 20 -5.15 -4.53 -14.19
C TYR A 20 -3.94 -5.28 -14.76
N GLU A 21 -4.11 -6.52 -15.09
CA GLU A 21 -3.04 -7.33 -15.69
C GLU A 21 -2.69 -6.89 -17.11
N SER A 22 -3.66 -6.30 -17.83
CA SER A 22 -3.46 -5.84 -19.20
C SER A 22 -4.36 -4.64 -19.57
N ARG A 23 -4.01 -3.97 -20.70
CA ARG A 23 -4.82 -2.90 -21.27
C ARG A 23 -6.20 -3.41 -21.68
N GLU A 24 -6.30 -4.63 -22.18
CA GLU A 24 -7.56 -5.24 -22.62
C GLU A 24 -8.53 -5.36 -21.45
N GLN A 25 -8.08 -5.84 -20.30
CA GLN A 25 -8.90 -5.90 -19.09
C GLN A 25 -9.36 -4.51 -18.64
N PHE A 26 -8.46 -3.51 -18.70
CA PHE A 26 -8.81 -2.13 -18.39
C PHE A 26 -9.90 -1.60 -19.34
N ILE A 27 -9.81 -1.84 -20.64
CA ILE A 27 -10.80 -1.36 -21.63
C ILE A 27 -12.15 -2.08 -21.46
N MET A 28 -12.14 -3.38 -21.14
CA MET A 28 -13.36 -4.18 -21.00
C MET A 28 -14.17 -3.86 -19.75
N ASP A 29 -13.56 -3.28 -18.71
CA ASP A 29 -14.24 -2.96 -17.45
C ASP A 29 -14.89 -1.56 -17.54
N GLY A 30 -16.13 -1.51 -18.00
CA GLY A 30 -16.96 -0.30 -18.05
C GLY A 30 -16.54 0.70 -19.11
N THR A 31 -16.31 1.96 -18.72
CA THR A 31 -15.84 3.04 -19.62
C THR A 31 -14.33 3.23 -19.49
N PHE A 32 -13.76 4.13 -20.30
CA PHE A 32 -12.33 4.46 -20.19
C PHE A 32 -11.95 5.05 -18.82
N THR A 33 -12.86 5.76 -18.17
CA THR A 33 -12.62 6.48 -16.89
C THR A 33 -13.27 5.83 -15.66
N ARG A 34 -14.25 4.93 -15.87
CA ARG A 34 -15.03 4.31 -14.81
C ARG A 34 -15.17 2.81 -15.01
N THR A 35 -15.09 2.04 -13.92
CA THR A 35 -15.44 0.61 -13.92
C THR A 35 -16.93 0.41 -14.17
N GLU A 36 -17.38 -0.84 -14.44
CA GLU A 36 -18.80 -1.18 -14.50
C GLU A 36 -19.56 -0.79 -13.23
N SER A 37 -18.91 -0.84 -12.07
CA SER A 37 -19.46 -0.40 -10.78
C SER A 37 -19.38 1.12 -10.54
N GLY A 38 -18.96 1.92 -11.53
CA GLY A 38 -18.87 3.38 -11.47
C GLY A 38 -17.67 3.94 -10.71
N LYS A 39 -16.72 3.11 -10.28
CA LYS A 39 -15.52 3.52 -9.56
C LYS A 39 -14.47 4.09 -10.52
N GLN A 40 -13.60 4.97 -10.00
CA GLN A 40 -12.55 5.63 -10.76
C GLN A 40 -11.52 4.63 -11.31
N LYS A 41 -11.13 4.86 -12.56
CA LYS A 41 -10.00 4.22 -13.25
C LYS A 41 -8.95 5.26 -13.62
N GLY A 42 -7.72 4.82 -13.83
CA GLY A 42 -6.67 5.72 -14.29
C GLY A 42 -5.45 4.99 -14.79
N ILE A 43 -4.51 5.78 -15.29
CA ILE A 43 -3.31 5.28 -15.97
C ILE A 43 -2.10 6.03 -15.45
N ILE A 44 -0.98 5.30 -15.30
CA ILE A 44 0.30 5.86 -14.88
C ILE A 44 1.37 5.35 -15.84
N LEU A 45 2.20 6.25 -16.37
CA LEU A 45 3.40 5.87 -17.11
C LEU A 45 4.57 5.76 -16.14
N TYR A 46 5.25 4.64 -16.14
CA TYR A 46 6.40 4.38 -15.31
C TYR A 46 7.69 4.41 -16.13
N PHE A 47 8.58 5.31 -15.74
CA PHE A 47 9.91 5.49 -16.31
C PHE A 47 11.00 5.32 -15.26
N VAL A 48 12.23 5.12 -15.72
CA VAL A 48 13.44 5.20 -14.90
C VAL A 48 14.37 6.25 -15.49
N ASN A 49 14.86 7.15 -14.66
CA ASN A 49 15.89 8.12 -15.00
C ASN A 49 17.03 8.05 -14.00
N GLU A 50 18.25 7.80 -14.49
CA GLU A 50 19.47 7.66 -13.65
C GLU A 50 19.27 6.68 -12.45
N GLY A 51 18.57 5.56 -12.69
CA GLY A 51 18.27 4.57 -11.67
C GLY A 51 17.17 4.95 -10.67
N LYS A 52 16.50 6.09 -10.86
CA LYS A 52 15.37 6.54 -10.03
C LYS A 52 14.04 6.33 -10.76
N SER A 53 13.05 5.83 -10.03
CA SER A 53 11.69 5.68 -10.54
C SER A 53 11.03 7.04 -10.75
N VAL A 54 10.42 7.24 -11.92
CA VAL A 54 9.66 8.43 -12.29
C VAL A 54 8.27 7.99 -12.76
N TYR A 55 7.24 8.54 -12.15
CA TYR A 55 5.85 8.23 -12.47
C TYR A 55 5.16 9.48 -13.04
N LYS A 56 4.48 9.31 -14.18
CA LYS A 56 3.63 10.32 -14.79
C LYS A 56 2.18 9.87 -14.70
N TYR A 57 1.40 10.60 -13.93
CA TYR A 57 -0.01 10.30 -13.68
C TYR A 57 -0.86 10.97 -14.75
N ALA A 58 -1.64 10.19 -15.48
CA ALA A 58 -2.63 10.76 -16.40
C ALA A 58 -3.68 11.56 -15.62
N PRO A 59 -4.09 12.74 -16.09
CA PRO A 59 -5.24 13.42 -15.51
C PRO A 59 -6.46 12.50 -15.48
N LEU A 60 -7.26 12.62 -14.42
CA LEU A 60 -8.50 11.84 -14.30
C LEU A 60 -9.55 12.37 -15.30
N ASP A 61 -10.47 11.47 -15.66
CA ASP A 61 -11.64 11.77 -16.51
C ASP A 61 -11.31 12.22 -17.94
N LEU A 62 -10.08 11.94 -18.45
CA LEU A 62 -9.77 12.09 -19.87
C LEU A 62 -10.55 11.07 -20.70
N SER A 63 -11.00 11.47 -21.89
CA SER A 63 -11.43 10.53 -22.93
C SER A 63 -10.22 9.73 -23.46
N GLU A 64 -10.46 8.62 -24.12
CA GLU A 64 -9.39 7.81 -24.71
C GLU A 64 -8.54 8.60 -25.72
N LYS A 65 -9.16 9.53 -26.48
CA LYS A 65 -8.44 10.39 -27.42
C LYS A 65 -7.53 11.40 -26.70
N GLU A 66 -8.05 12.08 -25.67
CA GLU A 66 -7.27 13.04 -24.89
C GLU A 66 -6.12 12.35 -24.14
N TYR A 67 -6.35 11.12 -23.67
CA TYR A 67 -5.29 10.31 -23.09
C TYR A 67 -4.18 10.02 -24.10
N ALA A 68 -4.51 9.61 -25.32
CA ALA A 68 -3.52 9.33 -26.36
C ALA A 68 -2.65 10.58 -26.65
N GLU A 69 -3.28 11.75 -26.78
CA GLU A 69 -2.57 13.02 -26.96
C GLU A 69 -1.66 13.35 -25.74
N TRP A 70 -2.12 13.08 -24.53
CA TRP A 70 -1.34 13.26 -23.32
C TRP A 70 -0.17 12.27 -23.25
N GLU A 71 -0.39 11.00 -23.57
CA GLU A 71 0.64 9.95 -23.58
C GLU A 71 1.76 10.29 -24.57
N ASP A 72 1.43 10.68 -25.80
CA ASP A 72 2.39 11.11 -26.82
C ASP A 72 3.24 12.30 -26.33
N ASN A 73 2.61 13.29 -25.71
CA ASN A 73 3.30 14.44 -25.12
C ASN A 73 4.26 14.02 -23.99
N MET A 74 3.83 13.08 -23.13
CA MET A 74 4.67 12.58 -22.02
C MET A 74 5.85 11.75 -22.55
N MET A 75 5.65 10.95 -23.60
CA MET A 75 6.72 10.20 -24.24
C MET A 75 7.78 11.14 -24.83
N ILE A 76 7.37 12.23 -25.47
CA ILE A 76 8.31 13.26 -25.99
C ILE A 76 9.04 13.95 -24.85
N GLN A 77 8.34 14.39 -23.78
CA GLN A 77 8.96 15.06 -22.64
C GLN A 77 9.94 14.17 -21.87
N CYS A 78 9.71 12.87 -21.90
CA CYS A 78 10.51 11.87 -21.21
C CYS A 78 11.40 11.04 -22.15
N GLU A 79 11.71 11.54 -23.37
CA GLU A 79 12.50 10.80 -24.38
C GLU A 79 13.87 10.33 -23.86
N MET A 80 14.46 11.08 -22.91
CA MET A 80 15.73 10.72 -22.26
C MET A 80 15.59 9.70 -21.14
N TYR A 81 14.35 9.32 -20.76
CA TYR A 81 14.07 8.37 -19.69
C TYR A 81 13.81 6.99 -20.29
N GLN A 82 14.15 5.95 -19.54
CA GLN A 82 13.79 4.60 -19.93
C GLN A 82 12.32 4.34 -19.54
N TRP A 83 11.44 4.20 -20.54
CA TRP A 83 10.08 3.72 -20.31
C TRP A 83 10.11 2.24 -19.87
N ILE A 84 9.38 1.90 -18.83
CA ILE A 84 9.32 0.56 -18.25
C ILE A 84 7.98 -0.10 -18.57
N LYS A 85 6.88 0.52 -18.14
CA LYS A 85 5.53 0.02 -18.39
C LYS A 85 4.47 1.12 -18.23
N THR A 86 3.30 0.87 -18.79
CA THR A 86 2.07 1.59 -18.46
C THR A 86 1.31 0.79 -17.40
N ILE A 87 0.90 1.45 -16.33
CA ILE A 87 0.15 0.87 -15.22
C ILE A 87 -1.30 1.31 -15.35
N TYR A 88 -2.20 0.34 -15.51
CA TYR A 88 -3.64 0.55 -15.53
C TYR A 88 -4.22 0.19 -14.17
N TRP A 89 -4.93 1.10 -13.52
CA TRP A 89 -5.44 0.88 -12.18
C TRP A 89 -6.93 1.22 -12.05
N ARG A 90 -7.57 0.66 -11.03
CA ARG A 90 -8.92 1.02 -10.59
C ARG A 90 -8.97 1.22 -9.08
N LEU A 91 -9.86 2.09 -8.64
CA LEU A 91 -10.24 2.18 -7.24
C LEU A 91 -11.13 0.98 -6.89
N GLU A 92 -10.67 0.09 -6.01
CA GLU A 92 -11.45 -1.08 -5.59
C GLU A 92 -12.38 -0.75 -4.43
N SER A 93 -11.87 -0.06 -3.41
CA SER A 93 -12.67 0.39 -2.27
C SER A 93 -12.13 1.71 -1.70
N MET A 94 -13.03 2.46 -1.09
CA MET A 94 -12.73 3.69 -0.38
C MET A 94 -13.58 3.76 0.88
N SER A 95 -12.97 4.13 1.98
CA SER A 95 -13.64 4.42 3.24
C SER A 95 -13.14 5.75 3.77
N ASN A 96 -14.05 6.62 4.18
CA ASN A 96 -13.73 7.86 4.87
C ASN A 96 -14.45 7.88 6.21
N VAL A 97 -13.68 7.99 7.30
CA VAL A 97 -14.20 8.02 8.67
C VAL A 97 -13.75 9.29 9.36
N LEU A 98 -14.70 10.09 9.82
CA LEU A 98 -14.42 11.25 10.65
C LEU A 98 -14.00 10.78 12.05
N ILE A 99 -12.77 11.12 12.45
CA ILE A 99 -12.22 10.83 13.78
C ILE A 99 -12.22 12.13 14.58
N LEU A 100 -12.80 12.07 15.76
CA LEU A 100 -12.79 13.19 16.71
C LEU A 100 -11.62 13.04 17.68
N ARG A 101 -11.03 14.17 18.07
CA ARG A 101 -9.96 14.24 19.07
C ARG A 101 -10.46 13.72 20.41
N HIS A 102 -9.71 12.79 21.00
CA HIS A 102 -10.03 12.21 22.30
C HIS A 102 -8.99 12.64 23.35
N GLN A 103 -9.19 13.83 23.91
CA GLN A 103 -8.24 14.45 24.84
C GLN A 103 -7.87 13.54 26.04
N PRO A 104 -8.81 12.84 26.71
CA PRO A 104 -8.45 11.98 27.84
C PRO A 104 -7.46 10.86 27.47
N TRP A 105 -7.51 10.35 26.24
CA TRP A 105 -6.55 9.35 25.78
C TRP A 105 -5.15 9.93 25.61
N ILE A 106 -5.05 11.14 25.06
CA ILE A 106 -3.77 11.83 24.87
C ILE A 106 -3.13 12.15 26.23
N ASP A 107 -3.89 12.68 27.19
CA ASP A 107 -3.42 13.02 28.52
C ASP A 107 -2.87 11.78 29.25
N TRP A 108 -3.47 10.62 29.02
CA TRP A 108 -2.97 9.34 29.52
C TRP A 108 -1.72 8.85 28.75
N ALA A 109 -1.65 9.02 27.43
CA ALA A 109 -0.58 8.48 26.60
C ALA A 109 0.73 9.29 26.73
N ILE A 110 0.66 10.62 26.84
CA ILE A 110 1.84 11.52 26.86
C ILE A 110 2.87 11.11 27.93
N PRO A 111 2.51 10.85 29.20
CA PRO A 111 3.50 10.46 30.21
C PRO A 111 4.26 9.17 29.84
N GLN A 112 3.57 8.20 29.23
CA GLN A 112 4.16 6.91 28.83
C GLN A 112 5.09 7.07 27.64
N ILE A 113 4.68 7.90 26.65
CA ILE A 113 5.52 8.24 25.50
C ILE A 113 6.78 8.97 25.97
N LYS A 114 6.66 9.87 26.95
CA LYS A 114 7.79 10.60 27.52
C LYS A 114 8.77 9.66 28.23
N GLU A 115 8.29 8.74 29.05
CA GLU A 115 9.14 7.74 29.73
C GLU A 115 9.92 6.88 28.69
N LEU A 116 9.23 6.45 27.64
CA LEU A 116 9.88 5.73 26.53
C LEU A 116 10.94 6.60 25.87
N TRP A 117 10.63 7.86 25.58
CA TRP A 117 11.57 8.79 24.95
C TRP A 117 12.78 9.07 25.80
N ASP A 118 12.60 9.32 27.11
CA ASP A 118 13.69 9.48 28.06
C ASP A 118 14.61 8.26 28.09
N THR A 119 14.04 7.06 27.93
CA THR A 119 14.81 5.83 27.81
C THR A 119 15.61 5.78 26.51
N VAL A 120 14.99 6.14 25.37
CA VAL A 120 15.66 6.22 24.07
C VAL A 120 16.83 7.22 24.11
N GLU A 121 16.64 8.39 24.74
CA GLU A 121 17.70 9.39 24.84
C GLU A 121 18.87 8.91 25.70
N LYS A 122 18.60 8.26 26.83
CA LYS A 122 19.64 7.68 27.69
C LYS A 122 20.47 6.60 26.97
N GLU A 123 19.84 5.81 26.13
CA GLU A 123 20.48 4.68 25.47
C GLU A 123 21.07 5.02 24.09
N ARG A 124 20.77 6.20 23.54
CA ARG A 124 21.18 6.62 22.18
C ARG A 124 22.70 6.56 21.94
N GLY A 125 23.50 6.78 22.97
CA GLY A 125 24.98 6.74 22.87
C GLY A 125 25.61 5.43 23.33
N GLY A 126 24.81 4.43 23.72
CA GLY A 126 25.27 3.18 24.34
C GLY A 126 25.08 1.94 23.46
N ASP A 127 25.43 0.77 24.05
CA ASP A 127 25.17 -0.53 23.44
C ASP A 127 23.74 -0.96 23.69
N ILE A 128 22.94 -1.06 22.61
CA ILE A 128 21.52 -1.46 22.65
C ILE A 128 21.30 -2.95 22.39
N LYS A 129 22.37 -3.79 22.37
CA LYS A 129 22.25 -5.23 22.11
C LYS A 129 21.32 -5.96 23.07
N HIS A 130 21.25 -5.48 24.32
CA HIS A 130 20.36 -6.02 25.35
C HIS A 130 18.86 -5.86 24.98
N ARG A 131 18.51 -4.91 24.10
CA ARG A 131 17.16 -4.66 23.58
C ARG A 131 16.83 -5.53 22.36
N ALA A 132 17.83 -6.17 21.75
CA ALA A 132 17.59 -7.00 20.57
C ALA A 132 16.62 -8.14 20.91
N PRO A 133 15.63 -8.43 20.04
CA PRO A 133 14.73 -9.55 20.26
C PRO A 133 15.53 -10.85 20.33
N LYS A 134 15.27 -11.67 21.36
CA LYS A 134 15.85 -13.01 21.47
C LYS A 134 15.51 -13.80 20.19
N LYS A 135 16.53 -14.40 19.54
CA LYS A 135 16.29 -15.29 18.40
C LYS A 135 15.28 -16.36 18.84
N ARG A 136 14.15 -16.45 18.13
CA ARG A 136 13.23 -17.56 18.33
C ARG A 136 13.96 -18.85 17.98
N GLU A 137 14.04 -19.77 18.95
CA GLU A 137 14.48 -21.12 18.66
C GLU A 137 13.56 -21.72 17.61
N LYS A 138 14.14 -22.17 16.50
CA LYS A 138 13.38 -22.90 15.48
C LYS A 138 12.89 -24.18 16.15
N LYS A 139 11.60 -24.25 16.51
CA LYS A 139 10.99 -25.54 16.86
C LYS A 139 11.22 -26.47 15.68
N SER A 140 11.98 -27.54 15.91
CA SER A 140 12.14 -28.61 14.93
C SER A 140 10.74 -29.10 14.58
N LYS A 141 10.34 -28.96 13.32
CA LYS A 141 9.08 -29.58 12.86
C LYS A 141 9.24 -31.08 13.06
N PRO A 142 8.26 -31.77 13.66
CA PRO A 142 8.31 -33.23 13.70
C PRO A 142 8.37 -33.74 12.26
N ILE A 143 9.41 -34.53 11.98
CA ILE A 143 9.60 -35.22 10.69
C ILE A 143 8.63 -36.41 10.73
N GLY A 144 7.42 -36.23 10.21
CA GLY A 144 6.43 -37.26 10.09
C GLY A 144 5.12 -36.75 9.50
N CYS A 145 4.58 -37.45 8.53
CA CYS A 145 3.25 -37.21 8.01
C CYS A 145 2.24 -37.60 9.09
N MET A 146 1.37 -36.67 9.53
CA MET A 146 0.34 -36.94 10.52
C MET A 146 -0.91 -37.62 9.92
N LEU A 147 -0.86 -38.10 8.69
CA LEU A 147 -1.96 -38.86 8.06
C LEU A 147 -1.66 -40.35 8.20
N THR A 148 -2.26 -41.01 9.17
CA THR A 148 -2.45 -42.46 9.22
C THR A 148 -3.64 -42.81 8.31
N ILE A 149 -3.36 -43.45 7.18
CA ILE A 149 -4.40 -44.05 6.35
C ILE A 149 -4.73 -45.40 7.00
N GLU A 150 -5.90 -45.49 7.63
CA GLU A 150 -6.46 -46.79 8.03
C GLU A 150 -6.92 -47.53 6.76
N THR A 151 -6.18 -48.55 6.37
CA THR A 151 -6.62 -49.51 5.34
C THR A 151 -7.60 -50.47 6.01
N GLU A 152 -8.90 -50.29 5.74
CA GLU A 152 -9.87 -51.33 6.02
C GLU A 152 -9.51 -52.59 5.21
N THR A 153 -9.04 -53.61 5.90
CA THR A 153 -8.91 -54.97 5.34
C THR A 153 -10.29 -55.58 5.30
N ALA A 154 -10.88 -55.63 4.09
CA ALA A 154 -12.01 -56.48 3.84
C ALA A 154 -11.61 -57.92 4.04
N ASN A 155 -12.22 -58.60 5.00
CA ASN A 155 -12.11 -60.03 5.23
C ASN A 155 -13.14 -60.80 4.38
N PRO A 156 -12.80 -61.99 3.84
CA PRO A 156 -13.62 -62.73 2.86
C PRO A 156 -14.91 -63.33 3.42
#